data_91e6e3987b1b58520e09e10f121ffcd7
#
_entry.id   91e6e3987b1b58520e09e10f121ffcd7
#
_cell.length_a   1.000
_cell.length_b   1.000
_cell.length_c   1.000
_cell.angle_alpha   90.00
_cell.angle_beta   90.00
_cell.angle_gamma   90.00
#
_symmetry.space_group_name_H-M   'P 1'
#
loop_
_entity.id
_entity.type
_entity.pdbx_description
1 polymer ?
#
loop_
_entity_poly.entity_id
_entity_poly.type
_entity_poly.pdbx_seq_one_letter_code
_entity_poly.pdbx_strand_id
1 'polypeptide(L)'
;MSEPELLYEVRDRVGWITINREARRNALSPAMIDLFLGYLAEAEADDNVRVICLTAAGEKVFCSGADLAGGLGEGGVAAGAQKYATLLKKLAHLSKPLVARVNGHCLAGGMGLMLSCDMVYAADGATFGTPEVKVGLFPMMIGALIFRNAGRKKALEMIYTARTLSAAEAEEMGLITRAVPSENLDRVVNDTLAAVAAKAPLAIKLGRQALAAVEGQPLDEALDYLCEQLAIVVATEDAAEGMTAFIQKREPTWKGR
;
A
#
# COMPACT_ATOMS: atom_id res chain seq x y z
N MET A 1 -0.35 11.10 -28.74
CA MET A 1 -0.10 11.44 -27.33
C MET A 1 0.33 10.16 -26.64
N SER A 2 1.41 10.16 -25.88
CA SER A 2 1.79 8.99 -25.05
C SER A 2 0.73 8.76 -23.98
N GLU A 3 0.39 7.50 -23.70
CA GLU A 3 -0.47 7.17 -22.58
C GLU A 3 0.13 7.67 -21.26
N PRO A 4 -0.70 8.07 -20.27
CA PRO A 4 -0.21 8.52 -18.98
C PRO A 4 0.54 7.39 -18.25
N GLU A 5 1.63 7.75 -17.55
CA GLU A 5 2.50 6.80 -16.83
C GLU A 5 1.82 6.17 -15.61
N LEU A 6 0.77 6.81 -15.10
CA LEU A 6 -0.06 6.34 -14.00
C LEU A 6 -1.53 6.55 -14.39
N LEU A 7 -2.35 5.55 -14.15
CA LEU A 7 -3.79 5.59 -14.40
C LEU A 7 -4.54 5.61 -13.07
N TYR A 8 -5.67 6.32 -13.04
CA TYR A 8 -6.60 6.32 -11.92
C TYR A 8 -8.03 6.15 -12.43
N GLU A 9 -8.75 5.21 -11.85
CA GLU A 9 -10.16 4.98 -12.13
C GLU A 9 -10.89 4.58 -10.84
N VAL A 10 -12.17 4.94 -10.75
CA VAL A 10 -13.03 4.51 -9.63
C VAL A 10 -14.05 3.52 -10.18
N ARG A 11 -14.08 2.31 -9.64
CA ARG A 11 -15.08 1.29 -9.95
C ARG A 11 -15.41 0.47 -8.70
N ASP A 12 -16.65 0.11 -8.51
CA ASP A 12 -17.11 -0.73 -7.40
C ASP A 12 -16.66 -0.22 -6.00
N ARG A 13 -16.63 1.10 -5.81
CA ARG A 13 -16.11 1.79 -4.61
C ARG A 13 -14.62 1.61 -4.36
N VAL A 14 -13.87 1.19 -5.34
CA VAL A 14 -12.42 1.04 -5.29
C VAL A 14 -11.76 2.10 -6.16
N GLY A 15 -10.84 2.87 -5.59
CA GLY A 15 -9.92 3.72 -6.35
C GLY A 15 -8.73 2.91 -6.85
N TRP A 16 -8.71 2.61 -8.14
CA TRP A 16 -7.62 1.85 -8.75
C TRP A 16 -6.53 2.79 -9.23
N ILE A 17 -5.31 2.58 -8.73
CA ILE A 17 -4.10 3.27 -9.19
C ILE A 17 -3.22 2.24 -9.88
N THR A 18 -3.00 2.42 -11.20
CA THR A 18 -2.24 1.48 -12.01
C THR A 18 -0.97 2.13 -12.54
N ILE A 19 0.20 1.59 -12.19
CA ILE A 19 1.48 1.98 -12.79
C ILE A 19 1.48 1.51 -14.25
N ASN A 20 1.62 2.44 -15.22
CA ASN A 20 1.45 2.18 -16.64
C ASN A 20 2.71 2.55 -17.44
N ARG A 21 3.83 1.91 -17.10
CA ARG A 21 5.13 2.09 -17.78
C ARG A 21 5.82 0.75 -18.08
N GLU A 22 5.08 -0.22 -18.63
CA GLU A 22 5.61 -1.59 -18.82
C GLU A 22 6.90 -1.60 -19.65
N ALA A 23 7.00 -0.79 -20.71
CA ALA A 23 8.21 -0.64 -21.52
C ALA A 23 9.46 -0.17 -20.72
N ARG A 24 9.25 0.42 -19.55
CA ARG A 24 10.27 0.84 -18.59
C ARG A 24 10.24 0.00 -17.30
N ARG A 25 9.69 -1.21 -17.35
CA ARG A 25 9.55 -2.11 -16.19
C ARG A 25 8.84 -1.44 -15.01
N ASN A 26 7.86 -0.59 -15.31
CA ASN A 26 7.11 0.17 -14.31
C ASN A 26 7.99 0.96 -13.32
N ALA A 27 9.15 1.45 -13.79
CA ALA A 27 10.07 2.26 -12.99
C ALA A 27 9.45 3.63 -12.67
N LEU A 28 9.72 4.11 -11.44
CA LEU A 28 9.19 5.36 -10.90
C LEU A 28 9.92 6.57 -11.49
N SER A 29 9.21 7.40 -12.25
CA SER A 29 9.70 8.71 -12.67
C SER A 29 9.32 9.79 -11.65
N PRO A 30 10.02 10.94 -11.61
CA PRO A 30 9.62 12.07 -10.77
C PRO A 30 8.20 12.57 -11.08
N ALA A 31 7.79 12.57 -12.36
CA ALA A 31 6.45 12.98 -12.78
C ALA A 31 5.38 12.00 -12.28
N MET A 32 5.67 10.69 -12.28
CA MET A 32 4.76 9.67 -11.74
C MET A 32 4.53 9.87 -10.23
N ILE A 33 5.53 10.29 -9.46
CA ILE A 33 5.36 10.57 -8.03
C ILE A 33 4.37 11.71 -7.81
N ASP A 34 4.43 12.76 -8.64
CA ASP A 34 3.48 13.88 -8.56
C ASP A 34 2.05 13.42 -8.91
N LEU A 35 1.90 12.55 -9.93
CA LEU A 35 0.61 11.94 -10.26
C LEU A 35 0.07 11.07 -9.11
N PHE A 36 0.92 10.26 -8.47
CA PHE A 36 0.53 9.48 -7.30
C PHE A 36 -0.06 10.36 -6.20
N LEU A 37 0.65 11.44 -5.84
CA LEU A 37 0.19 12.36 -4.80
C LEU A 37 -1.16 12.98 -5.14
N GLY A 38 -1.36 13.36 -6.42
CA GLY A 38 -2.64 13.89 -6.92
C GLY A 38 -3.78 12.87 -6.81
N TYR A 39 -3.59 11.66 -7.35
CA TYR A 39 -4.62 10.62 -7.32
C TYR A 39 -4.94 10.10 -5.90
N LEU A 40 -3.94 10.05 -5.02
CA LEU A 40 -4.18 9.72 -3.61
C LEU A 40 -5.01 10.81 -2.92
N ALA A 41 -4.79 12.09 -3.22
CA ALA A 41 -5.60 13.18 -2.68
C ALA A 41 -7.03 13.13 -3.23
N GLU A 42 -7.21 12.86 -4.53
CA GLU A 42 -8.51 12.67 -5.16
C GLU A 42 -9.26 11.48 -4.55
N ALA A 43 -8.60 10.33 -4.44
CA ALA A 43 -9.18 9.14 -3.84
C ALA A 43 -9.58 9.36 -2.37
N GLU A 44 -8.83 10.14 -1.59
CA GLU A 44 -9.20 10.47 -0.21
C GLU A 44 -10.42 11.38 -0.11
N ALA A 45 -10.56 12.33 -1.04
CA ALA A 45 -11.66 13.29 -1.05
C ALA A 45 -12.98 12.71 -1.61
N ASP A 46 -12.93 11.63 -2.39
CA ASP A 46 -14.13 11.02 -2.99
C ASP A 46 -14.81 10.04 -2.03
N ASP A 47 -15.98 10.41 -1.52
CA ASP A 47 -16.79 9.56 -0.62
C ASP A 47 -17.26 8.25 -1.28
N ASN A 48 -17.24 8.13 -2.61
CA ASN A 48 -17.54 6.88 -3.30
C ASN A 48 -16.39 5.87 -3.19
N VAL A 49 -15.15 6.32 -2.94
CA VAL A 49 -14.00 5.44 -2.75
C VAL A 49 -13.95 4.95 -1.30
N ARG A 50 -13.98 3.65 -1.09
CA ARG A 50 -13.92 2.99 0.23
C ARG A 50 -12.57 2.33 0.51
N VAL A 51 -11.86 1.93 -0.54
CA VAL A 51 -10.55 1.27 -0.51
C VAL A 51 -9.78 1.67 -1.75
N ILE A 52 -8.46 1.72 -1.67
CA ILE A 52 -7.58 2.01 -2.81
C ILE A 52 -6.83 0.72 -3.16
N CYS A 53 -6.76 0.39 -4.44
CA CYS A 53 -5.95 -0.70 -4.95
C CYS A 53 -4.79 -0.17 -5.78
N LEU A 54 -3.57 -0.50 -5.39
CA LEU A 54 -2.36 -0.21 -6.15
C LEU A 54 -1.96 -1.44 -6.96
N THR A 55 -1.81 -1.28 -8.28
CA THR A 55 -1.38 -2.33 -9.19
C THR A 55 -0.49 -1.79 -10.31
N ALA A 56 -0.10 -2.64 -11.24
CA ALA A 56 0.70 -2.25 -12.39
C ALA A 56 0.22 -2.93 -13.68
N ALA A 57 0.45 -2.27 -14.80
CA ALA A 57 0.20 -2.82 -16.14
C ALA A 57 1.19 -3.95 -16.48
N GLY A 58 0.74 -4.89 -17.29
CA GLY A 58 1.50 -6.09 -17.68
C GLY A 58 1.47 -7.18 -16.62
N GLU A 59 2.22 -8.27 -16.87
CA GLU A 59 2.21 -9.46 -16.02
C GLU A 59 3.57 -9.75 -15.37
N LYS A 60 4.65 -9.08 -15.80
CA LYS A 60 6.01 -9.44 -15.43
C LYS A 60 6.58 -8.62 -14.28
N VAL A 61 6.24 -7.34 -14.22
CA VAL A 61 6.86 -6.41 -13.28
C VAL A 61 5.81 -5.50 -12.67
N PHE A 62 5.70 -5.53 -11.35
CA PHE A 62 4.93 -4.56 -10.60
C PHE A 62 5.66 -3.20 -10.60
N CYS A 63 6.89 -3.17 -10.10
CA CYS A 63 7.73 -1.97 -10.12
C CYS A 63 9.20 -2.32 -9.89
N SER A 64 10.09 -1.82 -10.76
CA SER A 64 11.55 -2.07 -10.68
C SER A 64 12.31 -1.02 -9.86
N GLY A 65 11.65 -0.06 -9.23
CA GLY A 65 12.27 1.02 -8.46
C GLY A 65 12.41 2.32 -9.23
N ALA A 66 13.35 3.17 -8.86
CA ALA A 66 13.56 4.47 -9.50
C ALA A 66 14.03 4.35 -10.96
N ASP A 67 13.54 5.22 -11.84
CA ASP A 67 13.99 5.32 -13.24
C ASP A 67 15.35 6.04 -13.31
N LEU A 68 16.43 5.29 -13.12
CA LEU A 68 17.79 5.84 -13.19
C LEU A 68 18.18 6.32 -14.59
N ALA A 69 17.58 5.76 -15.64
CA ALA A 69 17.85 6.13 -17.04
C ALA A 69 17.09 7.40 -17.48
N GLY A 70 15.93 7.67 -16.88
CA GLY A 70 15.12 8.86 -17.14
C GLY A 70 15.64 10.13 -16.49
N GLY A 71 16.74 10.04 -15.73
CA GLY A 71 17.31 11.14 -14.96
C GLY A 71 16.66 11.30 -13.58
N LEU A 72 17.37 11.99 -12.70
CA LEU A 72 16.96 12.15 -11.29
C LEU A 72 16.03 13.37 -11.07
N GLY A 73 15.58 14.01 -12.17
CA GLY A 73 14.78 15.25 -12.13
C GLY A 73 15.59 16.48 -11.70
N GLU A 74 14.93 17.62 -11.66
CA GLU A 74 15.52 18.86 -11.13
C GLU A 74 15.87 18.70 -9.65
N GLY A 75 17.11 19.06 -9.26
CA GLY A 75 17.59 18.92 -7.90
C GLY A 75 18.33 17.61 -7.58
N GLY A 76 18.46 16.67 -8.53
CA GLY A 76 19.28 15.46 -8.40
C GLY A 76 18.74 14.43 -7.41
N VAL A 77 19.61 13.51 -6.97
CA VAL A 77 19.27 12.35 -6.10
C VAL A 77 18.54 12.76 -4.82
N ALA A 78 18.99 13.83 -4.17
CA ALA A 78 18.43 14.24 -2.87
C ALA A 78 16.98 14.74 -3.00
N ALA A 79 16.66 15.52 -4.02
CA ALA A 79 15.31 15.99 -4.28
C ALA A 79 14.37 14.83 -4.66
N GLY A 80 14.84 13.89 -5.50
CA GLY A 80 14.11 12.68 -5.84
C GLY A 80 13.82 11.80 -4.62
N ALA A 81 14.80 11.62 -3.75
CA ALA A 81 14.64 10.89 -2.49
C ALA A 81 13.61 11.55 -1.57
N GLN A 82 13.64 12.90 -1.45
CA GLN A 82 12.66 13.64 -0.64
C GLN A 82 11.23 13.51 -1.19
N LYS A 83 11.06 13.63 -2.51
CA LYS A 83 9.75 13.40 -3.16
C LYS A 83 9.24 11.99 -2.89
N TYR A 84 10.08 11.00 -3.06
CA TYR A 84 9.72 9.60 -2.80
C TYR A 84 9.37 9.37 -1.33
N ALA A 85 10.14 9.92 -0.38
CA ALA A 85 9.81 9.85 1.03
C ALA A 85 8.45 10.52 1.35
N THR A 86 8.13 11.62 0.66
CA THR A 86 6.83 12.28 0.78
C THR A 86 5.69 11.37 0.31
N LEU A 87 5.88 10.66 -0.82
CA LEU A 87 4.90 9.67 -1.30
C LEU A 87 4.71 8.52 -0.28
N LEU A 88 5.80 7.94 0.24
CA LEU A 88 5.70 6.87 1.23
C LEU A 88 4.97 7.32 2.50
N LYS A 89 5.25 8.54 3.00
CA LYS A 89 4.52 9.13 4.13
C LYS A 89 3.03 9.29 3.81
N LYS A 90 2.69 9.79 2.61
CA LYS A 90 1.30 9.93 2.19
C LYS A 90 0.58 8.58 2.18
N LEU A 91 1.19 7.53 1.61
CA LEU A 91 0.64 6.18 1.59
C LEU A 91 0.41 5.61 3.01
N ALA A 92 1.39 5.77 3.89
CA ALA A 92 1.31 5.29 5.27
C ALA A 92 0.20 5.98 6.09
N HIS A 93 -0.11 7.24 5.79
CA HIS A 93 -1.08 8.06 6.53
C HIS A 93 -2.42 8.27 5.79
N LEU A 94 -2.70 7.49 4.75
CA LEU A 94 -4.01 7.53 4.11
C LEU A 94 -5.13 7.19 5.09
N SER A 95 -6.27 7.85 4.95
CA SER A 95 -7.44 7.56 5.77
C SER A 95 -8.22 6.32 5.30
N LYS A 96 -8.01 5.90 4.05
CA LYS A 96 -8.66 4.74 3.42
C LYS A 96 -7.70 3.54 3.37
N PRO A 97 -8.19 2.30 3.48
CA PRO A 97 -7.37 1.11 3.31
C PRO A 97 -6.69 1.06 1.95
N LEU A 98 -5.48 0.54 1.92
CA LEU A 98 -4.67 0.41 0.73
C LEU A 98 -4.28 -1.06 0.52
N VAL A 99 -4.64 -1.61 -0.63
CA VAL A 99 -4.35 -2.99 -1.04
C VAL A 99 -3.39 -2.97 -2.22
N ALA A 100 -2.33 -3.76 -2.19
CA ALA A 100 -1.48 -3.98 -3.36
C ALA A 100 -1.87 -5.30 -4.06
N ARG A 101 -2.08 -5.20 -5.38
CA ARG A 101 -2.14 -6.34 -6.31
C ARG A 101 -0.80 -6.41 -7.05
N VAL A 102 0.06 -7.31 -6.63
CA VAL A 102 1.42 -7.44 -7.16
C VAL A 102 1.45 -8.53 -8.24
N ASN A 103 1.41 -8.10 -9.50
CA ASN A 103 1.33 -8.95 -10.68
C ASN A 103 2.68 -9.56 -11.13
N GLY A 104 3.80 -9.12 -10.54
CA GLY A 104 5.13 -9.56 -10.96
C GLY A 104 6.24 -9.03 -10.07
N HIS A 105 7.46 -8.93 -10.60
CA HIS A 105 8.64 -8.53 -9.81
C HIS A 105 8.47 -7.16 -9.15
N CYS A 106 8.78 -7.07 -7.86
CA CYS A 106 8.70 -5.86 -7.04
C CYS A 106 10.07 -5.60 -6.40
N LEU A 107 10.81 -4.62 -6.93
CA LEU A 107 12.20 -4.39 -6.55
C LEU A 107 12.45 -2.95 -6.11
N ALA A 108 13.47 -2.75 -5.30
CA ALA A 108 13.96 -1.42 -4.90
C ALA A 108 12.80 -0.50 -4.43
N GLY A 109 12.66 0.71 -5.00
CA GLY A 109 11.56 1.63 -4.69
C GLY A 109 10.16 1.03 -4.85
N GLY A 110 9.98 -0.01 -5.69
CA GLY A 110 8.72 -0.76 -5.79
C GLY A 110 8.36 -1.45 -4.47
N MET A 111 9.34 -2.00 -3.75
CA MET A 111 9.14 -2.57 -2.41
C MET A 111 8.56 -1.54 -1.45
N GLY A 112 9.02 -0.28 -1.53
CA GLY A 112 8.49 0.79 -0.65
C GLY A 112 7.02 1.09 -0.92
N LEU A 113 6.59 1.14 -2.19
CA LEU A 113 5.18 1.30 -2.53
C LEU A 113 4.34 0.15 -1.97
N MET A 114 4.79 -1.09 -2.21
CA MET A 114 4.11 -2.29 -1.75
C MET A 114 4.03 -2.37 -0.22
N LEU A 115 5.14 -2.13 0.48
CA LEU A 115 5.21 -2.18 1.95
C LEU A 115 4.44 -1.05 2.65
N SER A 116 4.06 0.00 1.93
CA SER A 116 3.17 1.05 2.44
C SER A 116 1.69 0.66 2.35
N CYS A 117 1.36 -0.49 1.71
CA CYS A 117 0.00 -0.99 1.64
C CYS A 117 -0.35 -1.81 2.89
N ASP A 118 -1.63 -1.74 3.31
CA ASP A 118 -2.12 -2.48 4.48
C ASP A 118 -2.22 -3.98 4.22
N MET A 119 -2.52 -4.36 2.97
CA MET A 119 -2.61 -5.76 2.52
C MET A 119 -1.95 -5.91 1.16
N VAL A 120 -1.21 -7.00 0.98
CA VAL A 120 -0.47 -7.27 -0.26
C VAL A 120 -0.75 -8.69 -0.73
N TYR A 121 -1.33 -8.80 -1.91
CA TYR A 121 -1.52 -10.07 -2.61
C TYR A 121 -0.61 -10.11 -3.83
N ALA A 122 0.18 -11.14 -3.96
CA ALA A 122 1.16 -11.26 -5.03
C ALA A 122 0.96 -12.54 -5.83
N ALA A 123 1.19 -12.47 -7.14
CA ALA A 123 1.30 -13.66 -7.97
C ALA A 123 2.44 -14.54 -7.45
N ASP A 124 2.26 -15.86 -7.44
CA ASP A 124 3.24 -16.83 -6.98
C ASP A 124 4.58 -16.79 -7.73
N GLY A 125 4.54 -16.37 -9.01
CA GLY A 125 5.72 -16.11 -9.82
C GLY A 125 6.42 -14.76 -9.55
N ALA A 126 5.87 -13.89 -8.69
CA ALA A 126 6.49 -12.62 -8.35
C ALA A 126 7.77 -12.81 -7.54
N THR A 127 8.70 -11.86 -7.66
CA THR A 127 9.92 -11.84 -6.85
C THR A 127 10.14 -10.48 -6.21
N PHE A 128 10.82 -10.47 -5.07
CA PHE A 128 11.00 -9.30 -4.23
C PHE A 128 12.47 -9.10 -3.88
N GLY A 129 12.91 -7.87 -3.72
CA GLY A 129 14.28 -7.62 -3.28
C GLY A 129 14.74 -6.18 -3.37
N THR A 130 15.88 -5.94 -2.75
CA THR A 130 16.54 -4.63 -2.69
C THR A 130 17.94 -4.74 -3.29
N PRO A 131 18.06 -4.57 -4.64
CA PRO A 131 19.34 -4.74 -5.34
C PRO A 131 20.30 -3.55 -5.18
N GLU A 132 19.96 -2.52 -4.42
CA GLU A 132 20.69 -1.25 -4.32
C GLU A 132 22.18 -1.42 -3.99
N VAL A 133 22.52 -2.37 -3.12
CA VAL A 133 23.92 -2.58 -2.73
C VAL A 133 24.80 -3.09 -3.89
N LYS A 134 24.21 -3.68 -4.94
CA LYS A 134 24.94 -4.09 -6.15
C LYS A 134 25.51 -2.92 -6.95
N VAL A 135 24.93 -1.71 -6.75
CA VAL A 135 25.34 -0.49 -7.44
C VAL A 135 25.91 0.56 -6.46
N GLY A 136 26.28 0.15 -5.25
CA GLY A 136 26.89 1.03 -4.25
C GLY A 136 25.89 1.93 -3.51
N LEU A 137 24.59 1.65 -3.60
CA LEU A 137 23.54 2.33 -2.87
C LEU A 137 23.01 1.47 -1.71
N PHE A 138 22.18 2.06 -0.87
CA PHE A 138 21.49 1.35 0.21
C PHE A 138 20.01 1.68 0.20
N PRO A 139 19.10 0.72 0.49
CA PRO A 139 17.65 0.94 0.49
C PRO A 139 17.18 1.77 1.70
N MET A 140 17.59 3.06 1.79
CA MET A 140 17.42 3.89 2.99
C MET A 140 15.95 4.05 3.40
N MET A 141 15.10 4.64 2.55
CA MET A 141 13.69 4.90 2.89
C MET A 141 12.90 3.60 3.03
N ILE A 142 13.14 2.65 2.12
CA ILE A 142 12.46 1.35 2.13
C ILE A 142 12.88 0.51 3.34
N GLY A 143 14.13 0.66 3.80
CA GLY A 143 14.62 -0.01 5.01
C GLY A 143 13.71 0.26 6.22
N ALA A 144 13.21 1.49 6.37
CA ALA A 144 12.29 1.83 7.45
C ALA A 144 11.00 1.00 7.42
N LEU A 145 10.48 0.68 6.22
CA LEU A 145 9.30 -0.15 6.04
C LEU A 145 9.63 -1.64 6.16
N ILE A 146 10.76 -2.09 5.61
CA ILE A 146 11.20 -3.48 5.72
C ILE A 146 11.34 -3.89 7.18
N PHE A 147 11.99 -3.07 8.02
CA PHE A 147 12.17 -3.37 9.45
C PHE A 147 10.89 -3.29 10.29
N ARG A 148 9.81 -2.70 9.77
CA ARG A 148 8.49 -2.73 10.40
C ARG A 148 7.70 -4.00 10.07
N ASN A 149 8.03 -4.67 8.96
CA ASN A 149 7.29 -5.83 8.46
C ASN A 149 8.06 -7.16 8.65
N ALA A 150 9.38 -7.15 8.59
CA ALA A 150 10.19 -8.36 8.64
C ALA A 150 11.15 -8.40 9.83
N GLY A 151 11.41 -9.59 10.33
CA GLY A 151 12.41 -9.82 11.37
C GLY A 151 13.80 -9.37 10.94
N ARG A 152 14.51 -8.65 11.82
CA ARG A 152 15.79 -7.97 11.54
C ARG A 152 16.82 -8.83 10.80
N LYS A 153 17.00 -10.11 11.19
CA LYS A 153 18.03 -10.97 10.60
C LYS A 153 17.73 -11.30 9.13
N LYS A 154 16.48 -11.68 8.82
CA LYS A 154 16.04 -11.98 7.46
C LYS A 154 16.06 -10.71 6.58
N ALA A 155 15.66 -9.57 7.13
CA ALA A 155 15.73 -8.28 6.44
C ALA A 155 17.18 -7.92 6.06
N LEU A 156 18.14 -8.02 6.98
CA LEU A 156 19.55 -7.72 6.72
C LEU A 156 20.18 -8.70 5.74
N GLU A 157 19.86 -10.00 5.82
CA GLU A 157 20.30 -10.98 4.84
C GLU A 157 19.86 -10.58 3.43
N MET A 158 18.58 -10.29 3.20
CA MET A 158 18.04 -9.84 1.92
C MET A 158 18.79 -8.59 1.41
N ILE A 159 18.96 -7.57 2.28
CA ILE A 159 19.58 -6.30 1.91
C ILE A 159 21.06 -6.49 1.60
N TYR A 160 21.84 -7.14 2.48
CA TYR A 160 23.29 -7.21 2.33
C TYR A 160 23.73 -8.14 1.20
N THR A 161 23.01 -9.23 0.99
CA THR A 161 23.30 -10.16 -0.11
C THR A 161 22.68 -9.74 -1.43
N ALA A 162 21.74 -8.77 -1.40
CA ALA A 162 20.89 -8.39 -2.54
C ALA A 162 20.25 -9.61 -3.22
N ARG A 163 19.93 -10.65 -2.43
CA ARG A 163 19.23 -11.82 -2.94
C ARG A 163 17.77 -11.47 -3.27
N THR A 164 17.24 -12.15 -4.22
CA THR A 164 15.84 -12.06 -4.58
C THR A 164 15.03 -13.11 -3.80
N LEU A 165 13.91 -12.71 -3.24
CA LEU A 165 12.95 -13.57 -2.57
C LEU A 165 11.90 -14.05 -3.56
N SER A 166 11.46 -15.28 -3.45
CA SER A 166 10.22 -15.77 -4.04
C SER A 166 9.00 -15.17 -3.31
N ALA A 167 7.81 -15.29 -3.90
CA ALA A 167 6.57 -14.86 -3.26
C ALA A 167 6.30 -15.62 -1.94
N ALA A 168 6.59 -16.93 -1.91
CA ALA A 168 6.46 -17.74 -0.69
C ALA A 168 7.42 -17.29 0.43
N GLU A 169 8.68 -16.97 0.10
CA GLU A 169 9.62 -16.41 1.09
C GLU A 169 9.19 -15.02 1.59
N ALA A 170 8.65 -14.18 0.70
CA ALA A 170 8.15 -12.85 1.08
C ALA A 170 6.94 -12.96 2.01
N GLU A 171 6.04 -13.92 1.80
CA GLU A 171 4.93 -14.24 2.70
C GLU A 171 5.43 -14.74 4.06
N GLU A 172 6.35 -15.72 4.08
CA GLU A 172 6.96 -16.23 5.32
C GLU A 172 7.65 -15.13 6.13
N MET A 173 8.26 -14.15 5.46
CA MET A 173 8.92 -13.02 6.10
C MET A 173 7.94 -11.93 6.60
N GLY A 174 6.66 -12.00 6.23
CA GLY A 174 5.67 -10.97 6.56
C GLY A 174 5.73 -9.72 5.67
N LEU A 175 6.43 -9.78 4.54
CA LEU A 175 6.52 -8.66 3.59
C LEU A 175 5.28 -8.55 2.70
N ILE A 176 4.54 -9.65 2.52
CA ILE A 176 3.25 -9.68 1.83
C ILE A 176 2.24 -10.46 2.65
N THR A 177 0.95 -10.20 2.41
CA THR A 177 -0.16 -10.91 3.09
C THR A 177 -0.29 -12.34 2.60
N ARG A 178 -0.16 -12.54 1.26
CA ARG A 178 -0.29 -13.88 0.66
C ARG A 178 0.29 -13.94 -0.75
N ALA A 179 0.98 -15.04 -1.03
CA ALA A 179 1.29 -15.50 -2.38
C ALA A 179 0.06 -16.28 -2.93
N VAL A 180 -0.34 -15.97 -4.15
CA VAL A 180 -1.55 -16.51 -4.78
C VAL A 180 -1.19 -17.05 -6.16
N PRO A 181 -1.68 -18.24 -6.56
CA PRO A 181 -1.53 -18.68 -7.95
C PRO A 181 -1.96 -17.58 -8.92
N SER A 182 -1.14 -17.32 -9.93
CA SER A 182 -1.30 -16.16 -10.82
C SER A 182 -2.70 -16.07 -11.42
N GLU A 183 -3.30 -17.20 -11.80
CA GLU A 183 -4.66 -17.32 -12.33
C GLU A 183 -5.77 -16.96 -11.32
N ASN A 184 -5.46 -16.96 -10.03
CA ASN A 184 -6.40 -16.64 -8.95
C ASN A 184 -6.21 -15.24 -8.37
N LEU A 185 -5.15 -14.51 -8.77
CA LEU A 185 -4.78 -13.24 -8.15
C LEU A 185 -5.92 -12.22 -8.23
N ASP A 186 -6.51 -12.03 -9.41
CA ASP A 186 -7.60 -11.08 -9.62
C ASP A 186 -8.81 -11.40 -8.75
N ARG A 187 -9.21 -12.67 -8.69
CA ARG A 187 -10.33 -13.09 -7.86
C ARG A 187 -10.08 -12.81 -6.39
N VAL A 188 -8.92 -13.21 -5.85
CA VAL A 188 -8.59 -13.00 -4.43
C VAL A 188 -8.54 -11.52 -4.08
N VAL A 189 -7.95 -10.68 -4.94
CA VAL A 189 -7.88 -9.24 -4.72
C VAL A 189 -9.28 -8.62 -4.78
N ASN A 190 -10.08 -8.93 -5.80
CA ASN A 190 -11.43 -8.39 -5.94
C ASN A 190 -12.34 -8.82 -4.77
N ASP A 191 -12.28 -10.07 -4.34
CA ASP A 191 -13.03 -10.56 -3.17
C ASP A 191 -12.64 -9.78 -1.90
N THR A 192 -11.34 -9.51 -1.70
CA THR A 192 -10.85 -8.71 -0.58
C THR A 192 -11.32 -7.26 -0.65
N LEU A 193 -11.18 -6.63 -1.81
CA LEU A 193 -11.61 -5.25 -2.03
C LEU A 193 -13.11 -5.08 -1.78
N ALA A 194 -13.93 -5.99 -2.30
CA ALA A 194 -15.38 -6.00 -2.07
C ALA A 194 -15.71 -6.17 -0.58
N ALA A 195 -15.02 -7.10 0.11
CA ALA A 195 -15.20 -7.32 1.54
C ALA A 195 -14.87 -6.07 2.37
N VAL A 196 -13.78 -5.36 2.04
CA VAL A 196 -13.39 -4.10 2.72
C VAL A 196 -14.39 -2.97 2.39
N ALA A 197 -14.73 -2.80 1.12
CA ALA A 197 -15.65 -1.75 0.68
C ALA A 197 -17.06 -1.86 1.28
N ALA A 198 -17.47 -3.06 1.69
CA ALA A 198 -18.74 -3.32 2.35
C ALA A 198 -18.75 -2.97 3.85
N LYS A 199 -17.62 -2.65 4.48
CA LYS A 199 -17.55 -2.36 5.92
C LYS A 199 -17.79 -0.88 6.21
N ALA A 200 -18.02 -0.55 7.50
CA ALA A 200 -18.23 0.80 7.99
C ALA A 200 -17.00 1.69 7.70
N PRO A 201 -17.09 2.65 6.78
CA PRO A 201 -15.91 3.39 6.32
C PRO A 201 -15.32 4.29 7.40
N LEU A 202 -16.19 4.88 8.24
CA LEU A 202 -15.73 5.75 9.30
C LEU A 202 -15.01 4.98 10.41
N ALA A 203 -15.50 3.80 10.77
CA ALA A 203 -14.83 2.94 11.74
C ALA A 203 -13.43 2.51 11.25
N ILE A 204 -13.31 2.13 9.97
CA ILE A 204 -12.01 1.80 9.37
C ILE A 204 -11.08 3.02 9.36
N LYS A 205 -11.58 4.20 8.94
CA LYS A 205 -10.81 5.44 8.91
C LYS A 205 -10.25 5.79 10.30
N LEU A 206 -11.13 5.85 11.31
CA LEU A 206 -10.74 6.20 12.68
C LEU A 206 -9.82 5.15 13.30
N GLY A 207 -10.12 3.87 13.09
CA GLY A 207 -9.27 2.77 13.56
C GLY A 207 -7.88 2.80 12.94
N ARG A 208 -7.76 3.03 11.62
CA ARG A 208 -6.48 3.13 10.93
C ARG A 208 -5.64 4.31 11.44
N GLN A 209 -6.28 5.47 11.66
CA GLN A 209 -5.62 6.65 12.23
C GLN A 209 -5.16 6.39 13.67
N ALA A 210 -6.00 5.76 14.48
CA ALA A 210 -5.68 5.44 15.87
C ALA A 210 -4.51 4.46 15.98
N LEU A 211 -4.49 3.39 15.15
CA LEU A 211 -3.38 2.43 15.13
C LEU A 211 -2.07 3.08 14.68
N ALA A 212 -2.11 3.96 13.67
CA ALA A 212 -0.92 4.70 13.23
C ALA A 212 -0.39 5.65 14.32
N ALA A 213 -1.28 6.25 15.13
CA ALA A 213 -0.88 7.17 16.21
C ALA A 213 -0.17 6.45 17.38
N VAL A 214 -0.46 5.18 17.60
CA VAL A 214 0.15 4.41 18.71
C VAL A 214 1.34 3.56 18.27
N GLU A 215 1.71 3.59 16.99
CA GLU A 215 2.86 2.82 16.49
C GLU A 215 4.15 3.22 17.22
N GLY A 216 4.77 2.25 17.90
CA GLY A 216 6.00 2.45 18.68
C GLY A 216 5.80 3.07 20.07
N GLN A 217 4.57 3.29 20.52
CA GLN A 217 4.30 3.73 21.90
C GLN A 217 4.39 2.57 22.89
N PRO A 218 4.67 2.85 24.19
CA PRO A 218 4.52 1.87 25.26
C PRO A 218 3.07 1.31 25.29
N LEU A 219 2.93 0.04 25.68
CA LEU A 219 1.63 -0.66 25.62
C LEU A 219 0.54 0.06 26.43
N ASP A 220 0.87 0.49 27.65
CA ASP A 220 -0.12 1.11 28.54
C ASP A 220 -0.65 2.43 27.96
N GLU A 221 0.25 3.29 27.44
CA GLU A 221 -0.11 4.54 26.76
C GLU A 221 -0.93 4.29 25.49
N ALA A 222 -0.57 3.27 24.71
CA ALA A 222 -1.31 2.87 23.54
C ALA A 222 -2.73 2.39 23.88
N LEU A 223 -2.89 1.59 24.95
CA LEU A 223 -4.21 1.10 25.40
C LEU A 223 -5.10 2.24 25.89
N ASP A 224 -4.56 3.18 26.68
CA ASP A 224 -5.31 4.33 27.17
C ASP A 224 -5.81 5.19 25.99
N TYR A 225 -4.93 5.51 25.03
CA TYR A 225 -5.30 6.25 23.83
C TYR A 225 -6.36 5.52 22.99
N LEU A 226 -6.19 4.22 22.76
CA LEU A 226 -7.16 3.44 21.95
C LEU A 226 -8.51 3.31 22.65
N CYS A 227 -8.56 3.30 23.98
CA CYS A 227 -9.81 3.35 24.75
C CYS A 227 -10.58 4.66 24.49
N GLU A 228 -9.89 5.81 24.49
CA GLU A 228 -10.49 7.10 24.12
C GLU A 228 -10.99 7.11 22.68
N GLN A 229 -10.21 6.56 21.74
CA GLN A 229 -10.60 6.48 20.34
C GLN A 229 -11.83 5.57 20.10
N LEU A 230 -11.97 4.50 20.89
CA LEU A 230 -13.16 3.64 20.83
C LEU A 230 -14.43 4.42 21.20
N ALA A 231 -14.38 5.30 22.18
CA ALA A 231 -15.52 6.15 22.54
C ALA A 231 -15.96 7.04 21.38
N ILE A 232 -15.02 7.57 20.59
CA ILE A 232 -15.30 8.36 19.38
C ILE A 232 -15.99 7.50 18.33
N VAL A 233 -15.50 6.28 18.08
CA VAL A 233 -16.11 5.37 17.09
C VAL A 233 -17.54 4.99 17.50
N VAL A 234 -17.77 4.66 18.76
CA VAL A 234 -19.10 4.27 19.27
C VAL A 234 -20.13 5.40 19.17
N ALA A 235 -19.70 6.65 19.22
CA ALA A 235 -20.58 7.82 19.09
C ALA A 235 -21.03 8.12 17.65
N THR A 236 -20.55 7.39 16.63
CA THR A 236 -20.89 7.61 15.23
C THR A 236 -22.27 7.04 14.86
N GLU A 237 -22.93 7.64 13.85
CA GLU A 237 -24.17 7.07 13.28
C GLU A 237 -23.92 5.67 12.68
N ASP A 238 -22.79 5.44 12.05
CA ASP A 238 -22.41 4.14 11.49
C ASP A 238 -22.32 3.06 12.56
N ALA A 239 -21.78 3.37 13.75
CA ALA A 239 -21.74 2.42 14.87
C ALA A 239 -23.14 2.07 15.35
N ALA A 240 -24.02 3.06 15.52
CA ALA A 240 -25.42 2.85 15.90
C ALA A 240 -26.18 2.02 14.87
N GLU A 241 -25.99 2.31 13.57
CA GLU A 241 -26.57 1.54 12.46
C GLU A 241 -26.07 0.09 12.46
N GLY A 242 -24.75 -0.11 12.60
CA GLY A 242 -24.16 -1.44 12.62
C GLY A 242 -24.69 -2.32 13.75
N MET A 243 -24.78 -1.78 14.96
CA MET A 243 -25.34 -2.48 16.12
C MET A 243 -26.83 -2.81 15.90
N THR A 244 -27.59 -1.84 15.36
CA THR A 244 -29.03 -2.05 15.08
C THR A 244 -29.23 -3.10 14.00
N ALA A 245 -28.49 -3.02 12.89
CA ALA A 245 -28.56 -3.98 11.79
C ALA A 245 -28.21 -5.39 12.24
N PHE A 246 -27.18 -5.54 13.10
CA PHE A 246 -26.80 -6.82 13.68
C PHE A 246 -27.92 -7.45 14.52
N ILE A 247 -28.56 -6.66 15.42
CA ILE A 247 -29.68 -7.13 16.25
C ILE A 247 -30.88 -7.53 15.36
N GLN A 248 -31.14 -6.75 14.31
CA GLN A 248 -32.25 -6.96 13.37
C GLN A 248 -31.95 -8.03 12.31
N LYS A 249 -30.74 -8.57 12.26
CA LYS A 249 -30.28 -9.56 11.26
C LYS A 249 -30.47 -9.08 9.81
N ARG A 250 -30.17 -7.82 9.54
CA ARG A 250 -30.20 -7.20 8.22
C ARG A 250 -28.84 -6.63 7.84
N GLU A 251 -28.63 -6.37 6.57
CA GLU A 251 -27.44 -5.65 6.11
C GLU A 251 -27.46 -4.19 6.58
N PRO A 252 -26.34 -3.65 7.05
CA PRO A 252 -26.24 -2.25 7.43
C PRO A 252 -26.13 -1.32 6.23
N THR A 253 -26.57 -0.08 6.43
CA THR A 253 -26.45 1.00 5.43
C THR A 253 -25.53 2.09 5.98
N TRP A 254 -24.29 2.09 5.52
CA TRP A 254 -23.27 3.00 6.01
C TRP A 254 -23.43 4.41 5.44
N LYS A 255 -23.38 5.42 6.30
CA LYS A 255 -23.48 6.85 5.94
C LYS A 255 -22.11 7.56 5.96
N GLY A 256 -21.11 6.98 6.64
CA GLY A 256 -19.77 7.55 6.79
C GLY A 256 -19.71 8.72 7.79
N ARG A 257 -20.59 8.74 8.76
CA ARG A 257 -20.70 9.81 9.77
C ARG A 257 -21.18 9.31 11.13
#